data_1b852c72340881b709a79236fb1139a2
#
_entry.id   1b852c72340881b709a79236fb1139a2
#
_cell.length_a   1.000
_cell.length_b   1.000
_cell.length_c   1.000
_cell.angle_alpha   90.00
_cell.angle_beta   90.00
_cell.angle_gamma   90.00
#
_symmetry.space_group_name_H-M   'P 1'
#
loop_
_entity.id
_entity.type
_entity.pdbx_description
1 polymer ?
#
loop_
_entity_poly.entity_id
_entity_poly.type
_entity_poly.pdbx_seq_one_letter_code
_entity_poly.pdbx_strand_id
1 'polypeptide(L)'
;DEHRMKEIACEIYPNLPYFLYGHSMGSMIARDFMAKYGDELTGATICGTPGVFPVADETLAKIDRLLAEGKGDDCDPDLGGELLGWMCERCGEIKLGNEWICHDPYVQQDHAADPFDAFTKPTSNRAMKDFVDMFAAVEGVEWAAKVPTDLPIYNIAGDQDPVGMYGEGVYQVSNWLARTGHDVITELYSGFRHEIHNYAEIKDEVADGIIEFMDDVLGELE
;
A
#
# COMPACT_ATOMS: atom_id res chain seq x y z
N ASP A 1 -3.67 2.13 -15.87
CA ASP A 1 -4.40 3.43 -15.77
C ASP A 1 -3.49 4.50 -15.16
N GLU A 2 -2.72 4.20 -14.09
CA GLU A 2 -1.86 5.18 -13.40
C GLU A 2 -0.79 5.80 -14.30
N HIS A 3 -0.18 5.02 -15.19
CA HIS A 3 0.78 5.55 -16.16
C HIS A 3 0.11 6.57 -17.11
N ARG A 4 -1.14 6.31 -17.53
CA ARG A 4 -1.88 7.28 -18.34
C ARG A 4 -2.19 8.57 -17.57
N MET A 5 -2.47 8.49 -16.27
CA MET A 5 -2.65 9.69 -15.43
C MET A 5 -1.36 10.51 -15.33
N LYS A 6 -0.21 9.83 -15.17
CA LYS A 6 1.11 10.49 -15.23
C LYS A 6 1.36 11.17 -16.57
N GLU A 7 1.08 10.50 -17.70
CA GLU A 7 1.22 11.11 -19.02
C GLU A 7 0.38 12.39 -19.15
N ILE A 8 -0.89 12.36 -18.72
CA ILE A 8 -1.78 13.53 -18.73
C ILE A 8 -1.21 14.67 -17.87
N ALA A 9 -0.69 14.35 -16.68
CA ALA A 9 -0.08 15.34 -15.80
C ALA A 9 1.15 16.00 -16.47
N CYS A 10 2.00 15.21 -17.12
CA CYS A 10 3.16 15.71 -17.84
C CYS A 10 2.80 16.49 -19.12
N GLU A 11 1.67 16.18 -19.77
CA GLU A 11 1.15 17.01 -20.88
C GLU A 11 0.72 18.40 -20.40
N ILE A 12 0.13 18.48 -19.19
CA ILE A 12 -0.35 19.74 -18.59
C ILE A 12 0.82 20.54 -17.99
N TYR A 13 1.75 19.87 -17.35
CA TYR A 13 2.90 20.45 -16.65
C TYR A 13 4.22 19.87 -17.17
N PRO A 14 4.63 20.21 -18.38
CA PRO A 14 5.86 19.69 -18.98
C PRO A 14 7.10 20.18 -18.19
N ASN A 15 8.05 19.29 -18.02
CA ASN A 15 9.35 19.56 -17.37
C ASN A 15 9.27 19.76 -15.83
N LEU A 16 8.17 19.44 -15.19
CA LEU A 16 8.15 19.37 -13.74
C LEU A 16 8.58 17.97 -13.25
N PRO A 17 9.30 17.90 -12.13
CA PRO A 17 9.57 16.63 -11.44
C PRO A 17 8.27 15.90 -11.13
N TYR A 18 8.27 14.57 -11.28
CA TYR A 18 7.09 13.76 -10.98
C TYR A 18 7.40 12.76 -9.86
N PHE A 19 6.79 13.00 -8.70
CA PHE A 19 6.85 12.11 -7.56
C PHE A 19 5.59 11.24 -7.50
N LEU A 20 5.76 9.98 -7.11
CA LEU A 20 4.67 9.04 -6.92
C LEU A 20 4.43 8.79 -5.43
N TYR A 21 3.18 8.94 -4.99
CA TYR A 21 2.75 8.54 -3.65
C TYR A 21 1.73 7.42 -3.74
N GLY A 22 1.90 6.35 -2.97
CA GLY A 22 0.94 5.25 -2.87
C GLY A 22 0.71 4.80 -1.45
N HIS A 23 -0.56 4.75 -1.01
CA HIS A 23 -0.95 4.28 0.31
C HIS A 23 -1.71 2.95 0.23
N SER A 24 -1.47 2.01 1.14
CA SER A 24 -2.19 0.73 1.24
C SER A 24 -2.11 -0.07 -0.07
N MET A 25 -3.25 -0.45 -0.64
CA MET A 25 -3.32 -1.04 -1.99
C MET A 25 -2.61 -0.15 -3.03
N GLY A 26 -2.72 1.18 -2.91
CA GLY A 26 -1.98 2.13 -3.75
C GLY A 26 -0.47 2.01 -3.61
N SER A 27 0.05 1.56 -2.46
CA SER A 27 1.49 1.30 -2.30
C SER A 27 1.97 0.11 -3.13
N MET A 28 1.13 -0.90 -3.32
CA MET A 28 1.43 -2.03 -4.20
C MET A 28 1.36 -1.63 -5.67
N ILE A 29 0.36 -0.80 -6.04
CA ILE A 29 0.27 -0.20 -7.37
C ILE A 29 1.50 0.66 -7.65
N ALA A 30 1.94 1.47 -6.68
CA ALA A 30 3.17 2.25 -6.79
C ALA A 30 4.41 1.36 -6.97
N ARG A 31 4.51 0.25 -6.24
CA ARG A 31 5.59 -0.74 -6.39
C ARG A 31 5.61 -1.40 -7.78
N ASP A 32 4.44 -1.73 -8.32
CA ASP A 32 4.34 -2.24 -9.70
C ASP A 32 4.70 -1.15 -10.73
N PHE A 33 4.28 0.10 -10.48
CA PHE A 33 4.64 1.25 -11.30
C PHE A 33 6.17 1.50 -11.30
N MET A 34 6.80 1.49 -10.13
CA MET A 34 8.26 1.65 -9.97
C MET A 34 9.02 0.60 -10.77
N ALA A 35 8.55 -0.66 -10.78
CA ALA A 35 9.19 -1.74 -11.53
C ALA A 35 9.03 -1.63 -13.05
N LYS A 36 7.99 -0.94 -13.55
CA LYS A 36 7.66 -0.82 -14.97
C LYS A 36 8.06 0.52 -15.58
N TYR A 37 8.00 1.58 -14.79
CA TYR A 37 8.11 2.97 -15.23
C TYR A 37 8.94 3.82 -14.27
N GLY A 38 9.76 3.19 -13.42
CA GLY A 38 10.55 3.88 -12.40
C GLY A 38 11.53 4.90 -12.99
N ASP A 39 12.07 4.65 -14.18
CA ASP A 39 12.94 5.59 -14.91
C ASP A 39 12.25 6.92 -15.26
N GLU A 40 10.92 6.97 -15.15
CA GLU A 40 10.11 8.15 -15.43
C GLU A 40 9.73 8.93 -14.15
N LEU A 41 10.18 8.48 -12.98
CA LEU A 41 9.90 9.09 -11.69
C LEU A 41 11.10 9.87 -11.17
N THR A 42 10.84 10.97 -10.47
CA THR A 42 11.85 11.72 -9.71
C THR A 42 12.09 11.09 -8.34
N GLY A 43 11.05 10.52 -7.73
CA GLY A 43 11.09 9.80 -6.47
C GLY A 43 9.75 9.13 -6.16
N ALA A 44 9.73 8.22 -5.18
CA ALA A 44 8.52 7.52 -4.79
C ALA A 44 8.39 7.42 -3.27
N THR A 45 7.19 7.68 -2.76
CA THR A 45 6.81 7.41 -1.37
C THR A 45 5.78 6.30 -1.33
N ILE A 46 6.07 5.23 -0.58
CA ILE A 46 5.15 4.13 -0.31
C ILE A 46 4.75 4.16 1.15
N CYS A 47 3.46 4.19 1.43
CA CYS A 47 2.91 4.35 2.77
C CYS A 47 2.02 3.16 3.13
N GLY A 48 2.20 2.60 4.33
CA GLY A 48 1.41 1.47 4.81
C GLY A 48 1.49 0.25 3.88
N THR A 49 2.69 -0.03 3.38
CA THR A 49 2.92 -1.10 2.40
C THR A 49 3.07 -2.46 3.07
N PRO A 50 2.42 -3.52 2.56
CA PRO A 50 2.62 -4.88 3.07
C PRO A 50 3.96 -5.46 2.59
N GLY A 51 4.50 -6.38 3.39
CA GLY A 51 5.54 -7.31 2.96
C GLY A 51 4.95 -8.50 2.19
N VAL A 52 5.29 -9.74 2.58
CA VAL A 52 4.62 -10.96 2.11
C VAL A 52 3.19 -11.00 2.65
N PHE A 53 2.22 -11.23 1.78
CA PHE A 53 0.83 -11.30 2.19
C PHE A 53 0.51 -12.65 2.84
N PRO A 54 -0.03 -12.67 4.07
CA PRO A 54 -0.27 -13.92 4.81
C PRO A 54 -1.58 -14.57 4.39
N VAL A 55 -1.67 -15.03 3.16
CA VAL A 55 -2.86 -15.77 2.69
C VAL A 55 -2.63 -17.27 2.84
N ALA A 56 -3.63 -17.98 3.38
CA ALA A 56 -3.58 -19.43 3.52
C ALA A 56 -3.73 -20.11 2.14
N ASP A 57 -2.97 -21.19 1.91
CA ASP A 57 -3.07 -22.00 0.68
C ASP A 57 -4.49 -22.49 0.41
N GLU A 58 -5.25 -22.78 1.47
CA GLU A 58 -6.65 -23.23 1.37
C GLU A 58 -7.55 -22.13 0.81
N THR A 59 -7.32 -20.88 1.19
CA THR A 59 -8.07 -19.71 0.68
C THR A 59 -7.73 -19.47 -0.79
N LEU A 60 -6.46 -19.57 -1.18
CA LEU A 60 -6.06 -19.50 -2.60
C LEU A 60 -6.73 -20.61 -3.42
N ALA A 61 -6.69 -21.84 -2.94
CA ALA A 61 -7.33 -22.98 -3.61
C ALA A 61 -8.86 -22.82 -3.70
N LYS A 62 -9.49 -22.17 -2.70
CA LYS A 62 -10.93 -21.83 -2.72
C LYS A 62 -11.22 -20.83 -3.84
N ILE A 63 -10.44 -19.76 -3.95
CA ILE A 63 -10.59 -18.75 -5.02
C ILE A 63 -10.46 -19.39 -6.39
N ASP A 64 -9.38 -20.14 -6.63
CA ASP A 64 -9.12 -20.80 -7.91
C ASP A 64 -10.26 -21.76 -8.30
N ARG A 65 -10.82 -22.50 -7.34
CA ARG A 65 -11.97 -23.37 -7.58
C ARG A 65 -13.23 -22.57 -7.97
N LEU A 66 -13.51 -21.45 -7.27
CA LEU A 66 -14.65 -20.60 -7.59
C LEU A 66 -14.55 -20.02 -9.01
N LEU A 67 -13.36 -19.61 -9.41
CA LEU A 67 -13.12 -19.13 -10.77
C LEU A 67 -13.28 -20.24 -11.83
N ALA A 68 -12.76 -21.43 -11.55
CA ALA A 68 -12.90 -22.58 -12.44
C ALA A 68 -14.36 -23.03 -12.62
N GLU A 69 -15.20 -22.85 -11.61
CA GLU A 69 -16.63 -23.10 -11.64
C GLU A 69 -17.45 -21.99 -12.36
N GLY A 70 -16.78 -20.96 -12.89
CA GLY A 70 -17.43 -19.84 -13.56
C GLY A 70 -18.09 -18.83 -12.61
N LYS A 71 -17.74 -18.86 -11.32
CA LYS A 71 -18.28 -17.98 -10.27
C LYS A 71 -17.42 -16.75 -10.02
N GLY A 72 -16.67 -16.30 -11.02
CA GLY A 72 -15.78 -15.14 -10.89
C GLY A 72 -16.50 -13.84 -10.55
N ASP A 73 -17.69 -13.65 -11.08
CA ASP A 73 -18.49 -12.44 -10.87
C ASP A 73 -19.43 -12.54 -9.65
N ASP A 74 -19.51 -13.73 -9.04
CA ASP A 74 -20.20 -13.93 -7.76
C ASP A 74 -19.34 -13.39 -6.60
N CYS A 75 -19.98 -13.17 -5.45
CA CYS A 75 -19.35 -12.74 -4.22
C CYS A 75 -19.47 -13.85 -3.17
N ASP A 76 -18.36 -14.44 -2.76
CA ASP A 76 -18.33 -15.35 -1.62
C ASP A 76 -18.29 -14.52 -0.32
N PRO A 77 -19.27 -14.67 0.60
CA PRO A 77 -19.39 -13.79 1.77
C PRO A 77 -18.27 -13.98 2.80
N ASP A 78 -17.60 -15.13 2.80
CA ASP A 78 -16.59 -15.47 3.79
C ASP A 78 -15.18 -15.08 3.32
N LEU A 79 -14.98 -14.90 2.00
CA LEU A 79 -13.68 -14.72 1.38
C LEU A 79 -12.94 -13.45 1.88
N GLY A 80 -13.68 -12.36 2.07
CA GLY A 80 -13.12 -11.13 2.63
C GLY A 80 -12.56 -11.33 4.04
N GLY A 81 -13.29 -12.04 4.89
CA GLY A 81 -12.84 -12.38 6.25
C GLY A 81 -11.64 -13.34 6.25
N GLU A 82 -11.64 -14.33 5.37
CA GLU A 82 -10.53 -15.28 5.23
C GLU A 82 -9.23 -14.60 4.77
N LEU A 83 -9.34 -13.58 3.90
CA LEU A 83 -8.18 -12.86 3.38
C LEU A 83 -7.70 -11.72 4.29
N LEU A 84 -8.60 -10.99 4.93
CA LEU A 84 -8.30 -9.72 5.57
C LEU A 84 -8.63 -9.67 7.07
N GLY A 85 -9.29 -10.70 7.61
CA GLY A 85 -9.75 -10.71 9.01
C GLY A 85 -8.63 -10.57 10.04
N TRP A 86 -7.42 -11.02 9.71
CA TRP A 86 -6.23 -10.91 10.57
C TRP A 86 -5.84 -9.45 10.88
N MET A 87 -6.22 -8.49 10.05
CA MET A 87 -5.90 -7.06 10.26
C MET A 87 -6.48 -6.52 11.57
N CYS A 88 -7.57 -7.11 12.07
CA CYS A 88 -8.22 -6.67 13.30
C CYS A 88 -7.73 -7.41 14.57
N GLU A 89 -6.88 -8.44 14.47
CA GLU A 89 -6.50 -9.31 15.59
C GLU A 89 -5.90 -8.58 16.80
N ARG A 90 -5.17 -7.49 16.57
CA ARG A 90 -4.54 -6.68 17.63
C ARG A 90 -5.23 -5.33 17.88
N CYS A 91 -6.42 -5.11 17.29
CA CYS A 91 -7.11 -3.83 17.40
C CYS A 91 -7.95 -3.65 18.67
N GLY A 92 -8.07 -4.69 19.51
CA GLY A 92 -8.90 -4.68 20.69
C GLY A 92 -10.37 -4.95 20.37
N GLU A 93 -11.30 -4.20 20.98
CA GLU A 93 -12.74 -4.36 20.71
C GLU A 93 -13.08 -3.87 19.30
N ILE A 94 -13.66 -4.76 18.49
CA ILE A 94 -14.10 -4.45 17.12
C ILE A 94 -15.57 -4.03 17.16
N LYS A 95 -15.86 -2.83 16.64
CA LYS A 95 -17.22 -2.25 16.58
C LYS A 95 -17.67 -1.95 15.16
N LEU A 96 -16.76 -1.43 14.34
CA LEU A 96 -17.04 -0.99 12.98
C LEU A 96 -16.38 -1.89 11.93
N GLY A 97 -15.37 -2.68 12.33
CA GLY A 97 -14.59 -3.53 11.42
C GLY A 97 -13.45 -2.81 10.70
N ASN A 98 -13.29 -1.51 10.98
CA ASN A 98 -12.24 -0.66 10.40
C ASN A 98 -11.25 -0.13 11.46
N GLU A 99 -11.27 -0.69 12.67
CA GLU A 99 -10.39 -0.26 13.76
C GLU A 99 -8.91 -0.39 13.43
N TRP A 100 -8.58 -1.24 12.47
CA TRP A 100 -7.21 -1.44 12.00
C TRP A 100 -6.64 -0.24 11.23
N ILE A 101 -7.48 0.60 10.63
CA ILE A 101 -7.02 1.77 9.85
C ILE A 101 -6.48 2.88 10.73
N CYS A 102 -7.15 3.13 11.87
CA CYS A 102 -6.84 4.23 12.78
C CYS A 102 -7.39 3.90 14.16
N HIS A 103 -6.78 4.38 15.24
CA HIS A 103 -7.34 4.26 16.59
C HIS A 103 -8.23 5.46 16.99
N ASP A 104 -8.23 6.54 16.21
CA ASP A 104 -9.11 7.69 16.44
C ASP A 104 -10.56 7.34 16.08
N PRO A 105 -11.49 7.36 17.04
CA PRO A 105 -12.90 7.03 16.79
C PRO A 105 -13.57 7.96 15.76
N TYR A 106 -13.07 9.17 15.60
CA TYR A 106 -13.60 10.14 14.63
C TYR A 106 -13.29 9.68 13.21
N VAL A 107 -12.03 9.31 12.95
CA VAL A 107 -11.59 8.78 11.66
C VAL A 107 -12.32 7.47 11.34
N GLN A 108 -12.46 6.59 12.34
CA GLN A 108 -13.19 5.32 12.17
C GLN A 108 -14.66 5.53 11.76
N GLN A 109 -15.35 6.50 12.39
CA GLN A 109 -16.74 6.81 12.10
C GLN A 109 -16.91 7.49 10.73
N ASP A 110 -16.02 8.41 10.38
CA ASP A 110 -16.01 9.09 9.09
C ASP A 110 -15.81 8.09 7.95
N HIS A 111 -14.79 7.24 8.05
CA HIS A 111 -14.53 6.17 7.11
C HIS A 111 -15.72 5.19 6.99
N ALA A 112 -16.32 4.78 8.10
CA ALA A 112 -17.48 3.87 8.08
C ALA A 112 -18.74 4.52 7.46
N ALA A 113 -18.84 5.84 7.49
CA ALA A 113 -19.96 6.60 6.91
C ALA A 113 -19.75 6.94 5.43
N ASP A 114 -18.52 6.86 4.93
CA ASP A 114 -18.21 7.17 3.53
C ASP A 114 -18.78 6.10 2.58
N PRO A 115 -19.67 6.48 1.63
CA PRO A 115 -20.27 5.54 0.71
C PRO A 115 -19.29 4.94 -0.32
N PHE A 116 -18.10 5.51 -0.47
CA PHE A 116 -17.06 5.02 -1.36
C PHE A 116 -16.07 4.08 -0.66
N ASP A 117 -15.86 4.24 0.66
CA ASP A 117 -14.94 3.44 1.48
C ASP A 117 -15.61 2.27 2.21
N ALA A 118 -16.89 2.03 1.96
CA ALA A 118 -17.62 1.00 2.68
C ALA A 118 -17.10 -0.42 2.40
N PHE A 119 -16.30 -0.99 3.32
CA PHE A 119 -15.90 -2.40 3.33
C PHE A 119 -17.08 -3.39 3.39
N THR A 120 -18.29 -2.88 3.59
CA THR A 120 -19.52 -3.67 3.60
C THR A 120 -20.02 -4.07 2.21
N LYS A 121 -19.45 -3.50 1.14
CA LYS A 121 -19.81 -3.91 -0.22
C LYS A 121 -19.12 -5.23 -0.55
N PRO A 122 -19.88 -6.25 -0.97
CA PRO A 122 -19.28 -7.51 -1.37
C PRO A 122 -18.39 -7.30 -2.60
N THR A 123 -17.21 -7.89 -2.54
CA THR A 123 -16.24 -7.89 -3.65
C THR A 123 -16.35 -9.20 -4.41
N SER A 124 -16.30 -9.16 -5.74
CA SER A 124 -16.38 -10.37 -6.55
C SER A 124 -15.16 -11.28 -6.32
N ASN A 125 -15.36 -12.60 -6.50
CA ASN A 125 -14.29 -13.58 -6.35
C ASN A 125 -13.11 -13.29 -7.28
N ARG A 126 -13.38 -12.78 -8.49
CA ARG A 126 -12.34 -12.35 -9.45
C ARG A 126 -11.52 -11.19 -8.90
N ALA A 127 -12.18 -10.15 -8.37
CA ALA A 127 -11.47 -9.00 -7.80
C ALA A 127 -10.63 -9.38 -6.58
N MET A 128 -11.07 -10.37 -5.77
CA MET A 128 -10.26 -10.92 -4.68
C MET A 128 -9.03 -11.67 -5.22
N LYS A 129 -9.16 -12.40 -6.34
CA LYS A 129 -8.01 -13.03 -7.00
C LYS A 129 -7.03 -11.98 -7.52
N ASP A 130 -7.52 -10.97 -8.23
CA ASP A 130 -6.70 -9.88 -8.75
C ASP A 130 -5.94 -9.15 -7.63
N PHE A 131 -6.60 -8.97 -6.47
CA PHE A 131 -5.98 -8.39 -5.28
C PHE A 131 -4.82 -9.25 -4.75
N VAL A 132 -5.01 -10.56 -4.63
CA VAL A 132 -3.95 -11.49 -4.19
C VAL A 132 -2.81 -11.54 -5.21
N ASP A 133 -3.13 -11.58 -6.50
CA ASP A 133 -2.12 -11.62 -7.57
C ASP A 133 -1.28 -10.33 -7.61
N MET A 134 -1.88 -9.18 -7.27
CA MET A 134 -1.16 -7.94 -7.16
C MET A 134 -0.09 -7.98 -6.04
N PHE A 135 -0.40 -8.59 -4.89
CA PHE A 135 0.61 -8.81 -3.84
C PHE A 135 1.78 -9.64 -4.37
N ALA A 136 1.47 -10.79 -4.95
CA ALA A 136 2.50 -11.70 -5.48
C ALA A 136 3.37 -11.04 -6.56
N ALA A 137 2.81 -10.14 -7.36
CA ALA A 137 3.53 -9.45 -8.42
C ALA A 137 4.59 -8.47 -7.91
N VAL A 138 4.45 -7.98 -6.67
CA VAL A 138 5.33 -6.96 -6.08
C VAL A 138 6.11 -7.44 -4.86
N GLU A 139 6.26 -8.76 -4.69
CA GLU A 139 7.01 -9.37 -3.60
C GLU A 139 8.45 -9.74 -4.00
N GLY A 140 9.32 -9.71 -3.00
CA GLY A 140 10.66 -10.30 -3.06
C GLY A 140 11.70 -9.49 -3.81
N VAL A 141 12.90 -10.02 -3.80
CA VAL A 141 14.06 -9.40 -4.47
C VAL A 141 13.93 -9.43 -6.00
N GLU A 142 13.14 -10.34 -6.56
CA GLU A 142 12.90 -10.40 -8.01
C GLU A 142 12.06 -9.24 -8.51
N TRP A 143 11.12 -8.77 -7.70
CA TRP A 143 10.42 -7.51 -7.95
C TRP A 143 11.38 -6.33 -7.78
N ALA A 144 12.07 -6.25 -6.63
CA ALA A 144 12.97 -5.14 -6.31
C ALA A 144 14.06 -4.94 -7.38
N ALA A 145 14.57 -6.02 -7.96
CA ALA A 145 15.58 -5.97 -9.04
C ALA A 145 15.07 -5.34 -10.36
N LYS A 146 13.76 -5.11 -10.51
CA LYS A 146 13.17 -4.43 -11.67
C LYS A 146 13.04 -2.94 -11.48
N VAL A 147 13.13 -2.46 -10.25
CA VAL A 147 13.08 -1.03 -9.92
C VAL A 147 14.43 -0.42 -10.29
N PRO A 148 14.49 0.79 -10.91
CA PRO A 148 15.76 1.49 -11.13
C PRO A 148 16.48 1.75 -9.80
N THR A 149 17.77 1.41 -9.73
CA THR A 149 18.54 1.48 -8.47
C THR A 149 18.85 2.90 -8.01
N ASP A 150 18.73 3.87 -8.89
CA ASP A 150 18.90 5.30 -8.64
C ASP A 150 17.58 6.03 -8.33
N LEU A 151 16.44 5.33 -8.33
CA LEU A 151 15.17 5.91 -7.90
C LEU A 151 15.15 6.12 -6.38
N PRO A 152 15.06 7.36 -5.88
CA PRO A 152 14.90 7.63 -4.46
C PRO A 152 13.56 7.10 -3.93
N ILE A 153 13.60 6.38 -2.79
CA ILE A 153 12.41 5.74 -2.23
C ILE A 153 12.27 6.08 -0.74
N TYR A 154 11.08 6.57 -0.36
CA TYR A 154 10.68 6.80 1.01
C TYR A 154 9.56 5.83 1.41
N ASN A 155 9.83 4.93 2.37
CA ASN A 155 8.93 3.90 2.84
C ASN A 155 8.45 4.20 4.26
N ILE A 156 7.18 4.57 4.43
CA ILE A 156 6.62 5.06 5.69
C ILE A 156 5.40 4.25 6.15
N ALA A 157 5.23 4.09 7.45
CA ALA A 157 4.05 3.46 8.03
C ALA A 157 3.92 3.76 9.53
N GLY A 158 2.77 3.46 10.12
CA GLY A 158 2.65 3.35 11.57
C GLY A 158 3.26 2.03 12.08
N ASP A 159 3.87 2.03 13.26
CA ASP A 159 4.41 0.80 13.87
C ASP A 159 3.31 -0.13 14.41
N GLN A 160 2.05 0.37 14.49
CA GLN A 160 0.86 -0.40 14.84
C GLN A 160 0.00 -0.76 13.61
N ASP A 161 0.52 -0.52 12.41
CA ASP A 161 -0.15 -0.85 11.16
C ASP A 161 -0.15 -2.38 10.91
N PRO A 162 -1.32 -3.05 10.95
CA PRO A 162 -1.38 -4.48 10.68
C PRO A 162 -1.05 -4.82 9.21
N VAL A 163 -1.37 -3.94 8.25
CA VAL A 163 -1.04 -4.16 6.82
C VAL A 163 0.46 -4.24 6.63
N GLY A 164 1.22 -3.35 7.29
CA GLY A 164 2.68 -3.39 7.35
C GLY A 164 3.24 -4.45 8.30
N MET A 165 2.43 -5.39 8.81
CA MET A 165 2.83 -6.41 9.79
C MET A 165 3.51 -5.81 11.02
N TYR A 166 2.96 -4.70 11.52
CA TYR A 166 3.52 -4.00 12.69
C TYR A 166 4.99 -3.60 12.50
N GLY A 167 5.32 -3.15 11.28
CA GLY A 167 6.66 -2.75 10.85
C GLY A 167 7.49 -3.87 10.20
N GLU A 168 7.25 -5.13 10.49
CA GLU A 168 8.02 -6.25 9.89
C GLU A 168 7.92 -6.26 8.36
N GLY A 169 6.71 -6.10 7.81
CA GLY A 169 6.47 -6.05 6.38
C GLY A 169 7.08 -4.83 5.71
N VAL A 170 7.05 -3.69 6.40
CA VAL A 170 7.67 -2.44 5.93
C VAL A 170 9.18 -2.61 5.77
N TYR A 171 9.86 -3.11 6.81
CA TYR A 171 11.29 -3.41 6.73
C TYR A 171 11.61 -4.54 5.75
N GLN A 172 10.72 -5.49 5.56
CA GLN A 172 10.90 -6.55 4.56
C GLN A 172 10.99 -5.98 3.15
N VAL A 173 10.10 -5.03 2.79
CA VAL A 173 10.13 -4.32 1.50
C VAL A 173 11.41 -3.52 1.34
N SER A 174 11.79 -2.74 2.35
CA SER A 174 13.05 -1.97 2.35
C SER A 174 14.27 -2.89 2.21
N ASN A 175 14.28 -4.04 2.88
CA ASN A 175 15.35 -5.02 2.78
C ASN A 175 15.44 -5.66 1.38
N TRP A 176 14.32 -5.90 0.69
CA TRP A 176 14.36 -6.39 -0.70
C TRP A 176 15.02 -5.37 -1.63
N LEU A 177 14.64 -4.10 -1.49
CA LEU A 177 15.23 -2.99 -2.24
C LEU A 177 16.72 -2.80 -1.91
N ALA A 178 17.08 -2.77 -0.62
CA ALA A 178 18.49 -2.64 -0.21
C ALA A 178 19.37 -3.78 -0.73
N ARG A 179 18.86 -5.03 -0.76
CA ARG A 179 19.57 -6.20 -1.31
C ARG A 179 19.80 -6.12 -2.82
N THR A 180 19.07 -5.30 -3.54
CA THR A 180 19.23 -5.04 -4.97
C THR A 180 19.95 -3.72 -5.26
N GLY A 181 20.47 -3.06 -4.22
CA GLY A 181 21.36 -1.90 -4.34
C GLY A 181 20.68 -0.54 -4.23
N HIS A 182 19.38 -0.49 -3.86
CA HIS A 182 18.67 0.77 -3.65
C HIS A 182 19.04 1.39 -2.30
N ASP A 183 19.08 2.72 -2.27
CA ASP A 183 19.04 3.50 -1.04
C ASP A 183 17.57 3.81 -0.71
N VAL A 184 17.11 3.36 0.47
CA VAL A 184 15.70 3.47 0.89
C VAL A 184 15.63 4.10 2.27
N ILE A 185 15.00 5.25 2.36
CA ILE A 185 14.65 5.85 3.66
C ILE A 185 13.42 5.12 4.19
N THR A 186 13.51 4.62 5.42
CA THR A 186 12.40 3.91 6.08
C THR A 186 12.08 4.55 7.41
N GLU A 187 10.82 4.97 7.59
CA GLU A 187 10.38 5.61 8.82
C GLU A 187 9.09 4.97 9.36
N LEU A 188 9.08 4.70 10.67
CA LEU A 188 7.90 4.19 11.38
C LEU A 188 7.43 5.20 12.42
N TYR A 189 6.18 5.60 12.32
CA TYR A 189 5.49 6.48 13.27
C TYR A 189 4.97 5.67 14.44
N SER A 190 5.56 5.89 15.64
CA SER A 190 5.29 5.04 16.80
C SER A 190 3.93 5.31 17.44
N GLY A 191 3.17 4.23 17.65
CA GLY A 191 1.83 4.27 18.25
C GLY A 191 0.71 4.42 17.23
N PHE A 192 1.00 4.58 15.94
CA PHE A 192 -0.01 4.83 14.90
C PHE A 192 -0.26 3.60 14.04
N ARG A 193 -1.51 3.50 13.54
CA ARG A 193 -1.97 2.40 12.68
C ARG A 193 -1.81 2.76 11.19
N HIS A 194 -2.64 2.22 10.34
CA HIS A 194 -2.50 2.20 8.89
C HIS A 194 -2.55 3.59 8.22
N GLU A 195 -3.48 4.43 8.64
CA GLU A 195 -3.69 5.76 8.02
C GLU A 195 -2.97 6.89 8.79
N ILE A 196 -1.64 6.87 8.80
CA ILE A 196 -0.83 7.88 9.53
C ILE A 196 -1.14 9.32 9.11
N HIS A 197 -1.58 9.54 7.88
CA HIS A 197 -1.95 10.84 7.31
C HIS A 197 -3.34 11.35 7.77
N ASN A 198 -4.13 10.52 8.46
CA ASN A 198 -5.46 10.89 8.98
C ASN A 198 -5.49 11.14 10.49
N TYR A 199 -4.39 10.95 11.20
CA TYR A 199 -4.30 11.31 12.61
C TYR A 199 -4.03 12.80 12.81
N ALA A 200 -4.89 13.46 13.58
CA ALA A 200 -4.74 14.88 13.88
C ALA A 200 -3.39 15.23 14.53
N GLU A 201 -2.82 14.27 15.27
CA GLU A 201 -1.59 14.44 16.03
C GLU A 201 -0.32 14.47 15.15
N ILE A 202 -0.30 13.73 14.03
CA ILE A 202 0.93 13.54 13.24
C ILE A 202 0.78 13.83 11.74
N LYS A 203 -0.42 14.10 11.24
CA LYS A 203 -0.63 14.30 9.80
C LYS A 203 0.26 15.39 9.18
N ASP A 204 0.52 16.45 9.95
CA ASP A 204 1.38 17.54 9.51
C ASP A 204 2.85 17.10 9.50
N GLU A 205 3.31 16.34 10.51
CA GLU A 205 4.64 15.73 10.55
C GLU A 205 4.86 14.74 9.38
N VAL A 206 3.84 13.91 9.07
CA VAL A 206 3.90 13.01 7.91
C VAL A 206 3.99 13.79 6.60
N ALA A 207 3.20 14.87 6.46
CA ALA A 207 3.25 15.71 5.27
C ALA A 207 4.60 16.42 5.14
N ASP A 208 5.11 16.99 6.23
CA ASP A 208 6.41 17.67 6.27
C ASP A 208 7.55 16.70 5.91
N GLY A 209 7.52 15.45 6.43
CA GLY A 209 8.52 14.42 6.08
C GLY A 209 8.51 14.03 4.60
N ILE A 210 7.33 13.97 3.97
CA ILE A 210 7.22 13.72 2.52
C ILE A 210 7.77 14.92 1.73
N ILE A 211 7.48 16.15 2.16
CA ILE A 211 7.99 17.37 1.52
C ILE A 211 9.50 17.46 1.66
N GLU A 212 10.05 17.19 2.85
CA GLU A 212 11.49 17.17 3.10
C GLU A 212 12.20 16.15 2.20
N PHE A 213 11.65 14.93 2.09
CA PHE A 213 12.16 13.94 1.15
C PHE A 213 12.16 14.45 -0.30
N MET A 214 11.08 15.11 -0.75
CA MET A 214 11.02 15.67 -2.10
C MET A 214 12.04 16.80 -2.32
N ASP A 215 12.20 17.68 -1.33
CA ASP A 215 13.15 18.80 -1.39
C ASP A 215 14.59 18.30 -1.41
N ASP A 216 14.93 17.28 -0.63
CA ASP A 216 16.26 16.65 -0.61
C ASP A 216 16.58 16.05 -1.99
N VAL A 217 15.65 15.28 -2.57
CA VAL A 217 15.82 14.69 -3.91
C VAL A 217 16.00 15.77 -4.98
N LEU A 218 15.25 16.87 -4.91
CA LEU A 218 15.38 17.98 -5.85
C LEU A 218 16.70 18.74 -5.66
N GLY A 219 17.18 18.89 -4.43
CA GLY A 219 18.46 19.53 -4.13
C GLY A 219 19.68 18.74 -4.63
N GLU A 220 19.56 17.41 -4.75
CA GLU A 220 20.61 16.55 -5.34
C GLU A 220 20.68 16.62 -6.87
N LEU A 221 19.62 17.13 -7.52
CA LEU A 221 19.54 17.28 -8.98
C LEU A 221 20.10 18.62 -9.50
N GLU A 222 20.33 19.61 -8.60
CA GLU A 222 20.94 20.91 -8.93
C GLU A 222 22.48 20.84 -8.92
#